data_fc84b8d3cc6b28165132821fe86948d7
#
_entry.id   fc84b8d3cc6b28165132821fe86948d7
#
_cell.length_a   1.000
_cell.length_b   1.000
_cell.length_c   1.000
_cell.angle_alpha   90.00
_cell.angle_beta   90.00
_cell.angle_gamma   90.00
#
_symmetry.space_group_name_H-M   'P 1'
#
loop_
_entity.id
_entity.type
_entity.pdbx_description
1 polymer ?
#
loop_
_entity_poly.entity_id
_entity_poly.type
_entity_poly.pdbx_seq_one_letter_code
_entity_poly.pdbx_strand_id
1 'polypeptide(L)'
;MAIMQTRRQFLTTLSLAGAAGLVGSPRALAAEGPLETTTVRLPKIPSICVAPQYVAEELLRAEGFTDIRYVSYAATAINAPEAIARGEIDFGSNFAPVLVTALDRGLPVTALGPVHVGCFEVFGNEGIHRILDLKGKSVGVDALGSPTHLFLSVIFTNIGIDPGKDINWVTSGSVRPMQLFTDGKIDAFLGLPPEPQELRARHIGRVLLDSAVDRPYSHYICCLLIGSRDYVRNYPVATKRVLRAILKANDLCAAEPAGAARRLVDGGFTDRYDYALQTLTELPYDKWRDYDPEDSLRFYALRLHEAGMTKLSPQKIIADGTDWQFLNELKRELKA
;
A
#
# COMPACT_ATOMS: atom_id res chain seq x y z
N MET A 1 -53.55 -43.55 39.14
CA MET A 1 -53.38 -44.14 37.78
C MET A 1 -52.13 -43.50 37.13
N ALA A 2 -51.03 -44.18 37.16
CA ALA A 2 -49.76 -43.69 36.55
C ALA A 2 -49.69 -44.16 35.11
N ILE A 3 -49.62 -43.26 34.16
CA ILE A 3 -49.51 -43.57 32.75
C ILE A 3 -48.03 -43.88 32.50
N MET A 4 -47.73 -45.16 32.31
CA MET A 4 -46.40 -45.64 31.88
C MET A 4 -46.20 -45.29 30.37
N GLN A 5 -45.38 -44.32 30.10
CA GLN A 5 -44.90 -44.09 28.74
C GLN A 5 -43.94 -45.21 28.33
N THR A 6 -44.15 -45.82 27.17
CA THR A 6 -43.30 -46.88 26.64
C THR A 6 -42.00 -46.27 26.12
N ARG A 7 -40.88 -47.04 26.18
CA ARG A 7 -39.55 -46.68 25.67
C ARG A 7 -39.58 -46.15 24.20
N ARG A 8 -40.55 -46.59 23.44
CA ARG A 8 -40.72 -46.16 22.04
C ARG A 8 -41.25 -44.72 21.90
N GLN A 9 -42.13 -44.28 22.82
CA GLN A 9 -42.66 -42.89 22.85
C GLN A 9 -41.62 -41.91 23.38
N PHE A 10 -40.74 -42.34 24.27
CA PHE A 10 -39.64 -41.52 24.79
C PHE A 10 -38.58 -41.26 23.69
N LEU A 11 -38.26 -42.25 22.86
CA LEU A 11 -37.28 -42.10 21.78
C LEU A 11 -37.81 -41.27 20.62
N THR A 12 -39.10 -41.26 20.33
CA THR A 12 -39.69 -40.41 19.27
C THR A 12 -39.78 -38.95 19.69
N THR A 13 -39.96 -38.63 20.98
CA THR A 13 -39.96 -37.23 21.48
C THR A 13 -38.55 -36.64 21.55
N LEU A 14 -37.51 -37.44 21.81
CA LEU A 14 -36.10 -36.95 21.75
C LEU A 14 -35.62 -36.73 20.33
N SER A 15 -36.13 -37.43 19.34
CA SER A 15 -35.71 -37.27 17.93
C SER A 15 -36.27 -35.97 17.28
N LEU A 16 -37.35 -35.42 17.78
CA LEU A 16 -37.90 -34.14 17.27
C LEU A 16 -37.33 -32.91 17.98
N ALA A 17 -36.82 -33.06 19.22
CA ALA A 17 -36.18 -31.95 19.92
C ALA A 17 -34.69 -31.78 19.56
N GLY A 18 -34.03 -32.84 19.05
CA GLY A 18 -32.62 -32.81 18.66
C GLY A 18 -32.32 -32.28 17.26
N ALA A 19 -33.35 -32.22 16.38
CA ALA A 19 -33.13 -31.73 15.00
C ALA A 19 -33.30 -30.22 14.82
N ALA A 20 -33.88 -29.52 15.81
CA ALA A 20 -34.04 -28.06 15.75
C ALA A 20 -32.86 -27.26 16.33
N GLY A 21 -31.88 -27.94 16.92
CA GLY A 21 -30.75 -27.30 17.62
C GLY A 21 -29.42 -27.27 16.85
N LEU A 22 -29.33 -27.88 15.65
CA LEU A 22 -28.07 -28.01 14.91
C LEU A 22 -28.11 -27.37 13.50
N VAL A 23 -29.16 -26.67 13.14
CA VAL A 23 -29.10 -25.70 12.05
C VAL A 23 -28.67 -24.40 12.72
N GLY A 24 -27.39 -24.31 13.02
CA GLY A 24 -26.75 -23.00 13.17
C GLY A 24 -27.10 -22.23 11.91
N SER A 25 -28.00 -21.26 12.01
CA SER A 25 -28.26 -20.33 10.92
C SER A 25 -26.90 -19.92 10.40
N PRO A 26 -26.59 -20.10 9.09
CA PRO A 26 -25.47 -19.40 8.53
C PRO A 26 -25.72 -17.94 8.93
N ARG A 27 -24.81 -17.33 9.69
CA ARG A 27 -24.84 -15.90 9.91
C ARG A 27 -24.93 -15.33 8.50
N ALA A 28 -26.15 -14.98 8.08
CA ALA A 28 -26.34 -14.21 6.89
C ALA A 28 -25.46 -12.99 7.11
N LEU A 29 -24.35 -12.91 6.38
CA LEU A 29 -23.61 -11.67 6.22
C LEU A 29 -24.70 -10.68 5.82
N ALA A 30 -24.97 -9.69 6.66
CA ALA A 30 -25.98 -8.69 6.39
C ALA A 30 -25.68 -8.18 4.98
N ALA A 31 -26.64 -8.33 4.07
CA ALA A 31 -26.44 -7.95 2.68
C ALA A 31 -26.00 -6.48 2.70
N GLU A 32 -24.82 -6.20 2.14
CA GLU A 32 -24.37 -4.82 2.01
C GLU A 32 -25.44 -4.02 1.26
N GLY A 33 -25.66 -2.79 1.66
CA GLY A 33 -26.56 -1.87 0.99
C GLY A 33 -26.21 -1.70 -0.50
N PRO A 34 -27.11 -1.11 -1.31
CA PRO A 34 -26.80 -0.76 -2.68
C PRO A 34 -25.63 0.23 -2.73
N LEU A 35 -24.85 0.21 -3.83
CA LEU A 35 -23.84 1.21 -4.07
C LEU A 35 -24.45 2.62 -4.10
N GLU A 36 -23.86 3.54 -3.39
CA GLU A 36 -24.24 4.96 -3.42
C GLU A 36 -23.75 5.65 -4.69
N THR A 37 -22.67 5.12 -5.29
CA THR A 37 -22.11 5.57 -6.56
C THR A 37 -21.51 4.39 -7.33
N THR A 38 -21.56 4.43 -8.64
CA THR A 38 -20.95 3.43 -9.54
C THR A 38 -19.69 3.95 -10.22
N THR A 39 -19.26 5.16 -9.87
CA THR A 39 -18.05 5.80 -10.41
C THR A 39 -16.92 5.73 -9.37
N VAL A 40 -15.72 5.39 -9.84
CA VAL A 40 -14.48 5.49 -9.06
C VAL A 40 -13.35 6.01 -9.94
N ARG A 41 -12.60 7.00 -9.41
CA ARG A 41 -11.45 7.60 -10.08
C ARG A 41 -10.17 7.21 -9.36
N LEU A 42 -9.25 6.59 -10.08
CA LEU A 42 -7.97 6.09 -9.61
C LEU A 42 -6.82 6.78 -10.38
N PRO A 43 -5.62 6.91 -9.80
CA PRO A 43 -4.50 7.49 -10.53
C PRO A 43 -3.93 6.54 -11.58
N LYS A 44 -3.48 7.10 -12.72
CA LYS A 44 -2.60 6.39 -13.66
C LYS A 44 -1.15 6.71 -13.29
N ILE A 45 -0.46 5.76 -12.66
CA ILE A 45 0.92 5.90 -12.18
C ILE A 45 1.81 4.90 -12.92
N PRO A 46 2.93 5.30 -13.53
CA PRO A 46 3.86 4.39 -14.20
C PRO A 46 4.76 3.67 -13.16
N SER A 47 4.16 2.93 -12.24
CA SER A 47 4.87 2.20 -11.20
C SER A 47 4.32 0.79 -11.08
N ILE A 48 5.20 -0.20 -11.14
CA ILE A 48 4.82 -1.62 -11.10
C ILE A 48 4.30 -2.01 -9.71
N CYS A 49 4.82 -1.43 -8.63
CA CYS A 49 4.43 -1.82 -7.27
C CYS A 49 2.95 -1.53 -6.94
N VAL A 50 2.30 -0.63 -7.69
CA VAL A 50 0.86 -0.37 -7.54
C VAL A 50 -0.03 -1.28 -8.41
N ALA A 51 0.51 -2.37 -8.92
CA ALA A 51 -0.18 -3.36 -9.74
C ALA A 51 -1.57 -3.78 -9.20
N PRO A 52 -1.78 -3.98 -7.89
CA PRO A 52 -3.10 -4.32 -7.37
C PRO A 52 -4.20 -3.33 -7.78
N GLN A 53 -3.88 -2.05 -7.92
CA GLN A 53 -4.83 -1.03 -8.37
C GLN A 53 -5.34 -1.30 -9.80
N TYR A 54 -4.49 -1.80 -10.69
CA TYR A 54 -4.83 -2.11 -12.08
C TYR A 54 -5.45 -3.51 -12.23
N VAL A 55 -4.95 -4.48 -11.47
CA VAL A 55 -5.52 -5.83 -11.40
C VAL A 55 -6.93 -5.80 -10.81
N ALA A 56 -7.23 -4.83 -9.95
CA ALA A 56 -8.55 -4.66 -9.32
C ALA A 56 -9.65 -4.26 -10.30
N GLU A 57 -9.39 -3.87 -11.54
CA GLU A 57 -10.42 -3.33 -12.44
C GLU A 57 -11.61 -4.29 -12.64
N GLU A 58 -11.34 -5.57 -12.94
CA GLU A 58 -12.39 -6.57 -13.10
C GLU A 58 -13.12 -6.86 -11.78
N LEU A 59 -12.39 -6.82 -10.65
CA LEU A 59 -12.98 -6.98 -9.34
C LEU A 59 -13.87 -5.79 -8.97
N LEU A 60 -13.49 -4.56 -9.31
CA LEU A 60 -14.34 -3.38 -9.14
C LEU A 60 -15.61 -3.49 -9.97
N ARG A 61 -15.53 -3.98 -11.22
CA ARG A 61 -16.73 -4.25 -12.02
C ARG A 61 -17.63 -5.29 -11.38
N ALA A 62 -17.06 -6.36 -10.84
CA ALA A 62 -17.82 -7.38 -10.10
C ALA A 62 -18.44 -6.85 -8.80
N GLU A 63 -17.85 -5.84 -8.17
CA GLU A 63 -18.40 -5.12 -7.02
C GLU A 63 -19.49 -4.12 -7.40
N GLY A 64 -19.75 -3.90 -8.71
CA GLY A 64 -20.84 -3.07 -9.22
C GLY A 64 -20.43 -1.69 -9.78
N PHE A 65 -19.14 -1.40 -9.85
CA PHE A 65 -18.65 -0.16 -10.47
C PHE A 65 -18.74 -0.26 -11.99
N THR A 66 -19.44 0.68 -12.63
CA THR A 66 -19.61 0.73 -14.08
C THR A 66 -18.73 1.77 -14.76
N ASP A 67 -18.25 2.76 -14.01
CA ASP A 67 -17.42 3.86 -14.50
C ASP A 67 -16.11 3.93 -13.67
N ILE A 68 -15.09 3.22 -14.16
CA ILE A 68 -13.77 3.16 -13.56
C ILE A 68 -12.82 4.01 -14.40
N ARG A 69 -12.29 5.09 -13.83
CA ARG A 69 -11.45 6.05 -14.54
C ARG A 69 -10.03 6.07 -14.00
N TYR A 70 -9.05 5.88 -14.88
CA TYR A 70 -7.65 6.10 -14.57
C TYR A 70 -7.25 7.52 -15.01
N VAL A 71 -6.95 8.37 -14.04
CA VAL A 71 -6.64 9.79 -14.26
C VAL A 71 -5.14 9.99 -14.24
N SER A 72 -4.58 10.51 -15.34
CA SER A 72 -3.20 10.98 -15.38
C SER A 72 -3.15 12.39 -14.82
N TYR A 73 -2.37 12.60 -13.77
CA TYR A 73 -2.06 13.93 -13.27
C TYR A 73 -0.58 14.24 -13.52
N ALA A 74 -0.22 15.54 -13.48
CA ALA A 74 1.11 15.98 -13.87
C ALA A 74 2.21 15.13 -13.20
N ALA A 75 3.19 14.69 -13.98
CA ALA A 75 4.23 13.75 -13.58
C ALA A 75 5.11 14.25 -12.39
N THR A 76 5.06 15.51 -12.06
CA THR A 76 5.65 16.10 -10.86
C THR A 76 4.90 15.77 -9.58
N ALA A 77 3.68 15.23 -9.70
CA ALA A 77 2.81 14.88 -8.59
C ALA A 77 2.66 13.34 -8.52
N ILE A 78 3.70 12.62 -8.18
CA ILE A 78 3.58 11.27 -7.62
C ILE A 78 2.95 11.42 -6.21
N ASN A 79 1.85 12.15 -6.13
CA ASN A 79 1.30 12.58 -4.87
C ASN A 79 -0.22 12.45 -4.94
N ALA A 80 -0.68 11.19 -4.76
CA ALA A 80 -2.11 10.92 -4.70
C ALA A 80 -2.85 11.80 -3.66
N PRO A 81 -2.30 12.13 -2.48
CA PRO A 81 -2.96 13.01 -1.53
C PRO A 81 -3.33 14.38 -2.10
N GLU A 82 -2.48 15.03 -2.87
CA GLU A 82 -2.78 16.30 -3.50
C GLU A 82 -3.83 16.18 -4.60
N ALA A 83 -3.76 15.14 -5.41
CA ALA A 83 -4.76 14.88 -6.46
C ALA A 83 -6.14 14.59 -5.85
N ILE A 84 -6.20 13.87 -4.72
CA ILE A 84 -7.42 13.65 -3.95
C ILE A 84 -7.93 14.98 -3.39
N ALA A 85 -7.06 15.80 -2.80
CA ALA A 85 -7.44 17.09 -2.22
C ALA A 85 -8.01 18.06 -3.27
N ARG A 86 -7.57 17.97 -4.53
CA ARG A 86 -8.12 18.73 -5.65
C ARG A 86 -9.38 18.10 -6.27
N GLY A 87 -9.81 16.92 -5.78
CA GLY A 87 -10.95 16.20 -6.32
C GLY A 87 -10.73 15.60 -7.71
N GLU A 88 -9.48 15.39 -8.11
CA GLU A 88 -9.12 14.75 -9.40
C GLU A 88 -9.32 13.24 -9.37
N ILE A 89 -9.01 12.60 -8.24
CA ILE A 89 -9.18 11.17 -7.99
C ILE A 89 -9.87 10.94 -6.65
N ASP A 90 -10.44 9.75 -6.47
CA ASP A 90 -11.17 9.36 -5.25
C ASP A 90 -10.31 8.54 -4.31
N PHE A 91 -9.51 7.64 -4.87
CA PHE A 91 -8.58 6.75 -4.14
C PHE A 91 -7.24 6.68 -4.85
N GLY A 92 -6.22 6.22 -4.12
CA GLY A 92 -4.93 5.91 -4.71
C GLY A 92 -4.04 5.14 -3.74
N SER A 93 -3.12 4.35 -4.28
CA SER A 93 -2.04 3.74 -3.49
C SER A 93 -0.92 4.75 -3.30
N ASN A 94 -0.43 4.89 -2.08
CA ASN A 94 0.63 5.85 -1.79
C ASN A 94 1.56 5.38 -0.67
N PHE A 95 2.79 5.87 -0.70
CA PHE A 95 3.76 5.64 0.36
C PHE A 95 3.29 6.18 1.70
N ALA A 96 3.47 5.41 2.76
CA ALA A 96 3.13 5.82 4.11
C ALA A 96 3.82 7.14 4.54
N PRO A 97 5.12 7.39 4.29
CA PRO A 97 5.76 8.67 4.58
C PRO A 97 5.10 9.89 3.91
N VAL A 98 4.66 9.74 2.66
CA VAL A 98 3.97 10.81 1.93
C VAL A 98 2.59 11.09 2.54
N LEU A 99 1.85 10.04 2.90
CA LEU A 99 0.59 10.20 3.60
C LEU A 99 0.76 10.93 4.94
N VAL A 100 1.79 10.56 5.71
CA VAL A 100 2.11 11.22 6.98
C VAL A 100 2.29 12.73 6.80
N THR A 101 3.08 13.16 5.82
CA THR A 101 3.29 14.60 5.56
C THR A 101 2.04 15.30 4.99
N ALA A 102 1.22 14.59 4.24
CA ALA A 102 -0.06 15.11 3.73
C ALA A 102 -1.05 15.37 4.88
N LEU A 103 -1.14 14.43 5.83
CA LEU A 103 -1.97 14.57 7.03
C LEU A 103 -1.46 15.68 7.95
N ASP A 104 -0.14 15.81 8.11
CA ASP A 104 0.47 16.92 8.86
C ASP A 104 0.10 18.29 8.29
N ARG A 105 -0.06 18.39 6.96
CA ARG A 105 -0.52 19.60 6.26
C ARG A 105 -2.04 19.76 6.26
N GLY A 106 -2.79 18.81 6.82
CA GLY A 106 -4.25 18.87 6.92
C GLY A 106 -4.99 18.52 5.62
N LEU A 107 -4.38 17.81 4.68
CA LEU A 107 -5.07 17.37 3.46
C LEU A 107 -6.26 16.45 3.78
N PRO A 108 -7.39 16.56 3.04
CA PRO A 108 -8.62 15.83 3.32
C PRO A 108 -8.56 14.37 2.80
N VAL A 109 -7.57 13.63 3.25
CA VAL A 109 -7.35 12.23 2.90
C VAL A 109 -7.43 11.34 4.13
N THR A 110 -7.70 10.04 3.93
CA THR A 110 -7.71 9.05 4.99
C THR A 110 -7.09 7.74 4.52
N ALA A 111 -6.32 7.07 5.40
CA ALA A 111 -5.81 5.73 5.17
C ALA A 111 -6.92 4.69 5.42
N LEU A 112 -7.06 3.72 4.52
CA LEU A 112 -8.14 2.73 4.54
C LEU A 112 -7.64 1.29 4.70
N GLY A 113 -6.46 0.99 4.16
CA GLY A 113 -5.93 -0.37 4.23
C GLY A 113 -4.55 -0.51 3.59
N PRO A 114 -3.89 -1.66 3.83
CA PRO A 114 -2.58 -1.96 3.28
C PRO A 114 -2.66 -2.36 1.81
N VAL A 115 -1.60 -2.05 1.05
CA VAL A 115 -1.40 -2.58 -0.30
C VAL A 115 -0.25 -3.58 -0.30
N HIS A 116 0.95 -3.19 0.10
CA HIS A 116 2.10 -4.09 0.21
C HIS A 116 3.16 -3.58 1.19
N VAL A 117 4.04 -4.47 1.61
CA VAL A 117 5.30 -4.15 2.28
C VAL A 117 6.41 -4.05 1.25
N GLY A 118 7.45 -3.26 1.54
CA GLY A 118 8.62 -3.12 0.67
C GLY A 118 8.27 -2.70 -0.75
N CYS A 119 9.15 -2.16 -1.48
CA CYS A 119 9.11 -2.00 -2.94
C CYS A 119 10.31 -1.22 -3.46
N PHE A 120 11.26 -0.89 -2.62
CA PHE A 120 12.40 -0.09 -3.05
C PHE A 120 13.69 -0.63 -2.49
N GLU A 121 14.74 -0.31 -3.22
CA GLU A 121 16.10 -0.64 -2.85
C GLU A 121 16.93 0.63 -2.80
N VAL A 122 17.81 0.74 -1.79
CA VAL A 122 18.81 1.79 -1.74
C VAL A 122 20.09 1.26 -2.39
N PHE A 123 20.52 1.96 -3.44
CA PHE A 123 21.77 1.64 -4.14
C PHE A 123 22.88 2.58 -3.72
N GLY A 124 24.08 2.02 -3.54
CA GLY A 124 25.33 2.74 -3.35
C GLY A 124 26.36 2.40 -4.45
N ASN A 125 27.25 3.34 -4.75
CA ASN A 125 28.39 3.07 -5.63
C ASN A 125 29.37 2.08 -4.98
N GLU A 126 30.44 1.69 -5.70
CA GLU A 126 31.38 0.66 -5.24
C GLU A 126 32.08 1.02 -3.90
N GLY A 127 32.20 2.31 -3.58
CA GLY A 127 32.83 2.78 -2.34
C GLY A 127 31.91 2.76 -1.13
N ILE A 128 30.63 2.44 -1.30
CA ILE A 128 29.60 2.42 -0.24
C ILE A 128 29.20 0.97 0.04
N HIS A 129 29.34 0.53 1.29
CA HIS A 129 29.09 -0.87 1.67
C HIS A 129 27.86 -1.05 2.55
N ARG A 130 27.43 -0.01 3.27
CA ARG A 130 26.29 -0.01 4.19
C ARG A 130 25.66 1.39 4.26
N ILE A 131 24.44 1.48 4.73
CA ILE A 131 23.71 2.78 4.83
C ILE A 131 24.48 3.81 5.68
N LEU A 132 25.17 3.39 6.75
CA LEU A 132 25.97 4.30 7.60
C LEU A 132 27.11 5.00 6.86
N ASP A 133 27.61 4.42 5.78
CA ASP A 133 28.69 5.01 4.97
C ASP A 133 28.21 6.20 4.13
N LEU A 134 26.88 6.43 4.07
CA LEU A 134 26.28 7.55 3.37
C LEU A 134 26.40 8.89 4.11
N LYS A 135 26.85 8.89 5.36
CA LYS A 135 27.10 10.12 6.10
C LYS A 135 28.15 10.97 5.38
N GLY A 136 27.78 12.23 5.05
CA GLY A 136 28.61 13.15 4.28
C GLY A 136 28.65 12.88 2.77
N LYS A 137 27.89 11.90 2.27
CA LYS A 137 27.84 11.52 0.84
C LYS A 137 26.74 12.23 0.08
N SER A 138 26.86 12.20 -1.25
CA SER A 138 25.85 12.73 -2.17
C SER A 138 24.76 11.69 -2.42
N VAL A 139 23.51 12.03 -2.10
CA VAL A 139 22.35 11.16 -2.28
C VAL A 139 21.33 11.83 -3.18
N GLY A 140 21.01 11.15 -4.29
CA GLY A 140 20.07 11.68 -5.28
C GLY A 140 18.61 11.45 -4.90
N VAL A 141 17.81 12.51 -5.11
CA VAL A 141 16.34 12.47 -4.97
C VAL A 141 15.71 13.34 -6.06
N ASP A 142 14.44 13.08 -6.39
CA ASP A 142 13.73 13.89 -7.39
C ASP A 142 13.59 15.35 -6.94
N ALA A 143 13.20 15.54 -5.67
CA ALA A 143 13.10 16.83 -5.00
C ALA A 143 13.12 16.65 -3.49
N LEU A 144 13.44 17.69 -2.74
CA LEU A 144 13.21 17.69 -1.28
C LEU A 144 11.70 17.62 -1.01
N GLY A 145 11.30 16.73 -0.10
CA GLY A 145 9.90 16.41 0.16
C GLY A 145 9.26 15.40 -0.80
N SER A 146 10.01 14.94 -1.83
CA SER A 146 9.55 13.84 -2.70
C SER A 146 9.43 12.52 -1.94
N PRO A 147 8.69 11.52 -2.46
CA PRO A 147 8.59 10.20 -1.85
C PRO A 147 9.95 9.56 -1.53
N THR A 148 10.91 9.66 -2.45
CA THR A 148 12.26 9.12 -2.27
C THR A 148 13.03 9.86 -1.17
N HIS A 149 12.92 11.17 -1.09
CA HIS A 149 13.52 11.98 -0.02
C HIS A 149 12.92 11.64 1.35
N LEU A 150 11.59 11.57 1.46
CA LEU A 150 10.91 11.26 2.72
C LEU A 150 11.28 9.87 3.23
N PHE A 151 11.33 8.90 2.32
CA PHE A 151 11.65 7.53 2.75
C PHE A 151 13.12 7.36 3.15
N LEU A 152 14.06 7.93 2.39
CA LEU A 152 15.47 7.96 2.78
C LEU A 152 15.65 8.67 4.13
N SER A 153 14.91 9.76 4.38
CA SER A 153 14.94 10.45 5.66
C SER A 153 14.48 9.56 6.81
N VAL A 154 13.43 8.74 6.60
CA VAL A 154 13.01 7.71 7.58
C VAL A 154 14.14 6.71 7.84
N ILE A 155 14.79 6.22 6.78
CA ILE A 155 15.91 5.27 6.91
C ILE A 155 17.05 5.88 7.72
N PHE A 156 17.49 7.08 7.36
CA PHE A 156 18.59 7.77 8.03
C PHE A 156 18.28 8.08 9.49
N THR A 157 17.11 8.62 9.78
CA THR A 157 16.68 8.91 11.15
C THR A 157 16.63 7.64 12.00
N ASN A 158 16.12 6.53 11.43
CA ASN A 158 16.03 5.25 12.14
C ASN A 158 17.39 4.70 12.59
N ILE A 159 18.47 5.07 11.91
CA ILE A 159 19.85 4.62 12.24
C ILE A 159 20.71 5.72 12.85
N GLY A 160 20.12 6.86 13.23
CA GLY A 160 20.80 7.96 13.90
C GLY A 160 21.61 8.88 12.99
N ILE A 161 21.33 8.91 11.68
CA ILE A 161 21.84 9.91 10.75
C ILE A 161 20.82 11.06 10.68
N ASP A 162 21.25 12.29 10.83
CA ASP A 162 20.41 13.48 10.65
C ASP A 162 20.29 13.79 9.15
N PRO A 163 19.10 13.57 8.52
CA PRO A 163 18.95 13.79 7.09
C PRO A 163 19.10 15.26 6.68
N GLY A 164 18.92 16.19 7.61
CA GLY A 164 19.08 17.62 7.34
C GLY A 164 20.51 18.12 7.41
N LYS A 165 21.42 17.38 8.06
CA LYS A 165 22.80 17.84 8.30
C LYS A 165 23.86 16.89 7.76
N ASP A 166 23.59 15.59 7.82
CA ASP A 166 24.59 14.55 7.55
C ASP A 166 24.58 14.08 6.09
N ILE A 167 23.62 14.50 5.26
CA ILE A 167 23.45 14.04 3.89
C ILE A 167 23.55 15.23 2.90
N ASN A 168 24.35 15.06 1.85
CA ASN A 168 24.40 16.02 0.74
C ASN A 168 23.33 15.65 -0.31
N TRP A 169 22.12 16.20 -0.16
CA TRP A 169 21.03 15.95 -1.09
C TRP A 169 21.31 16.56 -2.46
N VAL A 170 21.20 15.73 -3.50
CA VAL A 170 21.31 16.17 -4.90
C VAL A 170 19.95 16.07 -5.57
N THR A 171 19.41 17.23 -5.95
CA THR A 171 18.18 17.35 -6.73
C THR A 171 18.55 17.83 -8.13
N SER A 172 18.10 17.18 -9.16
CA SER A 172 18.59 17.45 -10.51
C SER A 172 17.52 17.91 -11.51
N GLY A 173 16.35 18.26 -11.04
CA GLY A 173 15.28 18.79 -11.89
C GLY A 173 14.77 17.77 -12.92
N SER A 174 15.31 17.82 -14.13
CA SER A 174 14.86 16.99 -15.26
C SER A 174 15.58 15.63 -15.39
N VAL A 175 16.72 15.45 -14.72
CA VAL A 175 17.49 14.21 -14.79
C VAL A 175 17.09 13.29 -13.63
N ARG A 176 16.70 12.05 -13.92
CA ARG A 176 16.31 11.11 -12.86
C ARG A 176 17.50 10.73 -11.98
N PRO A 177 17.31 10.51 -10.66
CA PRO A 177 18.38 10.09 -9.74
C PRO A 177 19.13 8.84 -10.21
N MET A 178 18.42 7.85 -10.78
CA MET A 178 19.05 6.66 -11.37
C MET A 178 20.07 7.01 -12.44
N GLN A 179 19.79 8.00 -13.32
CA GLN A 179 20.73 8.43 -14.35
C GLN A 179 21.96 9.11 -13.74
N LEU A 180 21.79 9.97 -12.74
CA LEU A 180 22.91 10.56 -12.01
C LEU A 180 23.79 9.52 -11.36
N PHE A 181 23.17 8.48 -10.81
CA PHE A 181 23.87 7.37 -10.16
C PHE A 181 24.68 6.56 -11.18
N THR A 182 24.09 6.21 -12.34
CA THR A 182 24.78 5.46 -13.39
C THR A 182 25.90 6.27 -14.05
N ASP A 183 25.77 7.60 -14.07
CA ASP A 183 26.81 8.52 -14.55
C ASP A 183 27.92 8.78 -13.50
N GLY A 184 27.85 8.20 -12.30
CA GLY A 184 28.80 8.39 -11.22
C GLY A 184 28.78 9.80 -10.59
N LYS A 185 27.68 10.55 -10.73
CA LYS A 185 27.53 11.93 -10.25
C LYS A 185 27.02 12.01 -8.80
N ILE A 186 26.52 10.90 -8.27
CA ILE A 186 26.05 10.75 -6.89
C ILE A 186 26.52 9.42 -6.33
N ASP A 187 26.64 9.35 -4.99
CA ASP A 187 27.10 8.16 -4.29
C ASP A 187 26.01 7.12 -4.08
N ALA A 188 24.76 7.57 -3.93
CA ALA A 188 23.62 6.70 -3.67
C ALA A 188 22.30 7.32 -4.13
N PHE A 189 21.30 6.47 -4.28
CA PHE A 189 19.89 6.86 -4.46
C PHE A 189 18.96 5.73 -4.04
N LEU A 190 17.66 6.02 -3.99
CA LEU A 190 16.61 5.04 -3.76
C LEU A 190 15.91 4.75 -5.08
N GLY A 191 15.96 3.50 -5.52
CA GLY A 191 15.27 3.01 -6.72
C GLY A 191 13.90 2.42 -6.41
N LEU A 192 12.94 2.69 -7.29
CA LEU A 192 11.59 2.13 -7.29
C LEU A 192 11.41 1.23 -8.52
N PRO A 193 10.66 0.13 -8.42
CA PRO A 193 10.44 -0.73 -9.59
C PRO A 193 9.92 0.04 -10.82
N PRO A 194 10.54 -0.15 -11.99
CA PRO A 194 11.49 -1.22 -12.37
C PRO A 194 12.99 -0.87 -12.22
N GLU A 195 13.38 0.26 -11.65
CA GLU A 195 14.79 0.70 -11.58
C GLU A 195 15.72 -0.30 -10.86
N PRO A 196 15.32 -0.89 -9.70
CA PRO A 196 16.14 -1.90 -9.04
C PRO A 196 16.41 -3.12 -9.94
N GLN A 197 15.39 -3.63 -10.62
CA GLN A 197 15.52 -4.76 -11.52
C GLN A 197 16.48 -4.46 -12.68
N GLU A 198 16.40 -3.25 -13.24
CA GLU A 198 17.31 -2.82 -14.31
C GLU A 198 18.75 -2.73 -13.82
N LEU A 199 19.00 -2.09 -12.68
CA LEU A 199 20.36 -1.93 -12.14
C LEU A 199 20.99 -3.27 -11.77
N ARG A 200 20.22 -4.17 -11.14
CA ARG A 200 20.71 -5.53 -10.83
C ARG A 200 21.04 -6.31 -12.11
N ALA A 201 20.19 -6.23 -13.12
CA ALA A 201 20.45 -6.90 -14.42
C ALA A 201 21.71 -6.35 -15.13
N ARG A 202 22.02 -5.08 -14.94
CA ARG A 202 23.21 -4.40 -15.51
C ARG A 202 24.45 -4.45 -14.59
N HIS A 203 24.34 -5.05 -13.41
CA HIS A 203 25.40 -5.07 -12.39
C HIS A 203 25.94 -3.67 -12.02
N ILE A 204 25.04 -2.68 -11.91
CA ILE A 204 25.39 -1.30 -11.59
C ILE A 204 25.08 -1.03 -10.12
N GLY A 205 26.13 -0.63 -9.38
CA GLY A 205 26.02 -0.33 -7.96
C GLY A 205 25.85 -1.57 -7.09
N ARG A 206 25.59 -1.32 -5.81
CA ARG A 206 25.35 -2.34 -4.78
C ARG A 206 24.06 -2.01 -4.06
N VAL A 207 23.21 -3.01 -3.81
CA VAL A 207 22.08 -2.89 -2.91
C VAL A 207 22.58 -2.77 -1.48
N LEU A 208 22.28 -1.65 -0.82
CA LEU A 208 22.60 -1.37 0.58
C LEU A 208 21.45 -1.73 1.51
N LEU A 209 20.25 -1.68 0.99
CA LEU A 209 19.00 -2.00 1.68
C LEU A 209 17.94 -2.39 0.66
N ASP A 210 17.29 -3.52 0.92
CA ASP A 210 16.07 -3.96 0.23
C ASP A 210 14.90 -3.95 1.23
N SER A 211 13.95 -3.05 1.02
CA SER A 211 12.84 -2.88 1.96
C SER A 211 11.84 -4.04 1.98
N ALA A 212 11.89 -4.95 1.01
CA ALA A 212 11.05 -6.15 1.00
C ALA A 212 11.58 -7.24 1.94
N VAL A 213 12.89 -7.26 2.22
CA VAL A 213 13.53 -8.31 3.02
C VAL A 213 14.25 -7.80 4.27
N ASP A 214 14.77 -6.57 4.25
CA ASP A 214 15.56 -6.04 5.35
C ASP A 214 14.71 -5.44 6.47
N ARG A 215 15.01 -5.83 7.71
CA ARG A 215 14.38 -5.25 8.91
C ARG A 215 14.93 -3.86 9.21
N PRO A 216 14.08 -2.98 9.75
CA PRO A 216 12.69 -3.20 10.14
C PRO A 216 11.67 -3.04 8.98
N TYR A 217 12.08 -2.56 7.81
CA TYR A 217 11.21 -2.08 6.73
C TYR A 217 10.33 -3.20 6.14
N SER A 218 10.84 -4.43 6.08
CA SER A 218 10.09 -5.61 5.61
C SER A 218 8.92 -6.01 6.54
N HIS A 219 8.78 -5.37 7.70
CA HIS A 219 7.69 -5.59 8.66
C HIS A 219 6.67 -4.44 8.67
N TYR A 220 6.91 -3.39 7.89
CA TYR A 220 6.01 -2.24 7.82
C TYR A 220 5.40 -2.11 6.43
N ILE A 221 4.10 -1.82 6.40
CA ILE A 221 3.39 -1.54 5.15
C ILE A 221 4.01 -0.30 4.51
N CYS A 222 4.53 -0.48 3.31
CA CYS A 222 5.13 0.59 2.53
C CYS A 222 4.06 1.46 1.88
N CYS A 223 3.11 0.81 1.19
CA CYS A 223 2.04 1.49 0.48
C CYS A 223 0.67 1.18 1.11
N LEU A 224 -0.11 2.24 1.29
CA LEU A 224 -1.47 2.21 1.81
C LEU A 224 -2.46 2.66 0.72
N LEU A 225 -3.64 2.06 0.68
CA LEU A 225 -4.77 2.64 0.00
C LEU A 225 -5.27 3.83 0.82
N ILE A 226 -5.32 4.97 0.17
CA ILE A 226 -5.87 6.20 0.72
C ILE A 226 -7.10 6.63 -0.09
N GLY A 227 -8.04 7.30 0.55
CA GLY A 227 -9.24 7.80 -0.09
C GLY A 227 -9.54 9.25 0.27
N SER A 228 -10.36 9.89 -0.55
CA SER A 228 -10.96 11.18 -0.23
C SER A 228 -11.83 11.04 1.02
N ARG A 229 -11.60 11.89 2.01
CA ARG A 229 -12.39 11.90 3.25
C ARG A 229 -13.88 12.13 2.98
N ASP A 230 -14.20 12.98 2.00
CA ASP A 230 -15.58 13.22 1.60
C ASP A 230 -16.21 12.04 0.89
N TYR A 231 -15.45 11.34 0.02
CA TYR A 231 -15.95 10.12 -0.63
C TYR A 231 -16.22 9.02 0.41
N VAL A 232 -15.28 8.78 1.31
CA VAL A 232 -15.42 7.77 2.38
C VAL A 232 -16.65 8.02 3.25
N ARG A 233 -16.88 9.29 3.62
CA ARG A 233 -18.03 9.68 4.44
C ARG A 233 -19.36 9.55 3.69
N ASN A 234 -19.41 9.96 2.42
CA ASN A 234 -20.64 10.02 1.65
C ASN A 234 -20.99 8.70 0.97
N TYR A 235 -20.01 7.82 0.74
CA TYR A 235 -20.15 6.55 0.01
C TYR A 235 -19.49 5.38 0.75
N PRO A 236 -19.94 5.03 1.97
CA PRO A 236 -19.29 4.00 2.78
C PRO A 236 -19.37 2.60 2.18
N VAL A 237 -20.48 2.23 1.50
CA VAL A 237 -20.59 0.93 0.83
C VAL A 237 -19.62 0.87 -0.36
N ALA A 238 -19.58 1.91 -1.17
CA ALA A 238 -18.62 2.00 -2.28
C ALA A 238 -17.19 1.96 -1.79
N THR A 239 -16.86 2.66 -0.70
CA THR A 239 -15.52 2.66 -0.08
C THR A 239 -15.10 1.25 0.33
N LYS A 240 -15.97 0.52 1.05
CA LYS A 240 -15.70 -0.86 1.46
C LYS A 240 -15.47 -1.77 0.26
N ARG A 241 -16.28 -1.64 -0.81
CA ARG A 241 -16.15 -2.44 -2.03
C ARG A 241 -14.87 -2.12 -2.80
N VAL A 242 -14.45 -0.85 -2.87
CA VAL A 242 -13.15 -0.48 -3.44
C VAL A 242 -12.02 -1.15 -2.66
N LEU A 243 -12.02 -1.04 -1.33
CA LEU A 243 -11.00 -1.67 -0.50
C LEU A 243 -11.00 -3.19 -0.69
N ARG A 244 -12.18 -3.84 -0.73
CA ARG A 244 -12.28 -5.29 -0.98
C ARG A 244 -11.67 -5.69 -2.32
N ALA A 245 -11.95 -4.94 -3.37
CA ALA A 245 -11.38 -5.20 -4.70
C ALA A 245 -9.85 -5.10 -4.69
N ILE A 246 -9.29 -4.07 -4.04
CA ILE A 246 -7.83 -3.90 -3.91
C ILE A 246 -7.20 -5.03 -3.09
N LEU A 247 -7.80 -5.42 -1.96
CA LEU A 247 -7.26 -6.51 -1.13
C LEU A 247 -7.29 -7.87 -1.86
N LYS A 248 -8.34 -8.15 -2.62
CA LYS A 248 -8.40 -9.33 -3.49
C LYS A 248 -7.37 -9.26 -4.63
N ALA A 249 -7.13 -8.07 -5.16
CA ALA A 249 -6.12 -7.87 -6.19
C ALA A 249 -4.70 -8.06 -5.65
N ASN A 250 -4.44 -7.72 -4.37
CA ASN A 250 -3.19 -8.06 -3.70
C ASN A 250 -2.98 -9.59 -3.71
N ASP A 251 -4.01 -10.35 -3.32
CA ASP A 251 -3.95 -11.82 -3.32
C ASP A 251 -3.72 -12.38 -4.74
N LEU A 252 -4.36 -11.80 -5.77
CA LEU A 252 -4.14 -12.20 -7.16
C LEU A 252 -2.72 -11.88 -7.65
N CYS A 253 -2.17 -10.72 -7.30
CA CYS A 253 -0.79 -10.35 -7.65
C CYS A 253 0.22 -11.35 -7.05
N ALA A 254 -0.01 -11.81 -5.81
CA ALA A 254 0.84 -12.80 -5.16
C ALA A 254 0.66 -14.21 -5.74
N ALA A 255 -0.59 -14.62 -6.02
CA ALA A 255 -0.88 -15.97 -6.49
C ALA A 255 -0.58 -16.17 -7.99
N GLU A 256 -0.77 -15.13 -8.81
CA GLU A 256 -0.67 -15.19 -10.27
C GLU A 256 0.19 -14.05 -10.84
N PRO A 257 1.48 -13.91 -10.42
CA PRO A 257 2.32 -12.78 -10.81
C PRO A 257 2.49 -12.65 -12.33
N ALA A 258 2.51 -13.76 -13.06
CA ALA A 258 2.61 -13.76 -14.52
C ALA A 258 1.35 -13.18 -15.19
N GLY A 259 0.18 -13.53 -14.69
CA GLY A 259 -1.10 -12.97 -15.14
C GLY A 259 -1.21 -11.48 -14.83
N ALA A 260 -0.84 -11.07 -13.63
CA ALA A 260 -0.80 -9.68 -13.22
C ALA A 260 0.18 -8.85 -14.07
N ALA A 261 1.40 -9.37 -14.35
CA ALA A 261 2.37 -8.71 -15.21
C ALA A 261 1.85 -8.49 -16.65
N ARG A 262 1.14 -9.47 -17.22
CA ARG A 262 0.50 -9.33 -18.55
C ARG A 262 -0.55 -8.23 -18.54
N ARG A 263 -1.41 -8.17 -17.52
CA ARG A 263 -2.42 -7.11 -17.39
C ARG A 263 -1.80 -5.71 -17.35
N LEU A 264 -0.64 -5.57 -16.68
CA LEU A 264 0.09 -4.29 -16.66
C LEU A 264 0.59 -3.89 -18.04
N VAL A 265 1.13 -4.83 -18.81
CA VAL A 265 1.61 -4.58 -20.18
C VAL A 265 0.44 -4.28 -21.13
N ASP A 266 -0.58 -5.12 -21.13
CA ASP A 266 -1.76 -4.99 -21.99
C ASP A 266 -2.53 -3.68 -21.72
N GLY A 267 -2.55 -3.23 -20.45
CA GLY A 267 -3.15 -1.96 -20.03
C GLY A 267 -2.27 -0.73 -20.29
N GLY A 268 -1.05 -0.91 -20.80
CA GLY A 268 -0.11 0.20 -21.08
C GLY A 268 0.38 0.90 -19.82
N PHE A 269 0.48 0.16 -18.70
CA PHE A 269 1.04 0.66 -17.44
C PHE A 269 2.56 0.44 -17.33
N THR A 270 3.09 -0.50 -18.10
CA THR A 270 4.52 -0.74 -18.32
C THR A 270 4.71 -1.43 -19.68
N ASP A 271 5.87 -1.24 -20.29
CA ASP A 271 6.32 -1.93 -21.53
C ASP A 271 7.25 -3.13 -21.23
N ARG A 272 7.67 -3.30 -19.96
CA ARG A 272 8.66 -4.29 -19.52
C ARG A 272 8.00 -5.42 -18.73
N TYR A 273 7.53 -6.44 -19.48
CA TYR A 273 6.95 -7.65 -18.87
C TYR A 273 7.92 -8.37 -17.93
N ASP A 274 9.17 -8.48 -18.30
CA ASP A 274 10.23 -9.14 -17.54
C ASP A 274 10.41 -8.50 -16.15
N TYR A 275 10.51 -7.18 -16.09
CA TYR A 275 10.64 -6.45 -14.83
C TYR A 275 9.34 -6.40 -14.05
N ALA A 276 8.20 -6.37 -14.75
CA ALA A 276 6.91 -6.48 -14.07
C ALA A 276 6.76 -7.83 -13.37
N LEU A 277 7.06 -8.92 -14.07
CA LEU A 277 7.02 -10.27 -13.50
C LEU A 277 7.99 -10.41 -12.33
N GLN A 278 9.21 -9.93 -12.47
CA GLN A 278 10.19 -9.98 -11.39
C GLN A 278 9.72 -9.20 -10.17
N THR A 279 9.25 -7.97 -10.33
CA THR A 279 8.71 -7.15 -9.24
C THR A 279 7.54 -7.83 -8.54
N LEU A 280 6.57 -8.36 -9.30
CA LEU A 280 5.39 -9.02 -8.73
C LEU A 280 5.72 -10.33 -8.01
N THR A 281 6.83 -10.98 -8.38
CA THR A 281 7.32 -12.18 -7.70
C THR A 281 8.08 -11.84 -6.41
N GLU A 282 8.82 -10.73 -6.40
CA GLU A 282 9.64 -10.30 -5.27
C GLU A 282 8.84 -9.61 -4.16
N LEU A 283 7.76 -8.90 -4.51
CA LEU A 283 6.97 -8.15 -3.53
C LEU A 283 5.92 -9.02 -2.83
N PRO A 284 5.89 -9.01 -1.49
CA PRO A 284 4.97 -9.83 -0.70
C PRO A 284 3.57 -9.20 -0.60
N TYR A 285 2.79 -9.22 -1.70
CA TYR A 285 1.44 -8.65 -1.73
C TYR A 285 0.44 -9.38 -0.83
N ASP A 286 0.66 -10.66 -0.50
CA ASP A 286 -0.18 -11.47 0.37
C ASP A 286 -0.07 -11.08 1.86
N LYS A 287 0.95 -10.31 2.24
CA LYS A 287 1.24 -9.92 3.64
C LYS A 287 0.32 -8.85 4.21
N TRP A 288 -0.65 -8.36 3.46
CA TRP A 288 -1.58 -7.36 3.94
C TRP A 288 -2.41 -7.80 5.18
N ARG A 289 -2.55 -9.12 5.39
CA ARG A 289 -3.25 -9.68 6.57
C ARG A 289 -2.38 -9.72 7.81
N ASP A 290 -1.08 -9.88 7.64
CA ASP A 290 -0.14 -10.23 8.70
C ASP A 290 0.32 -9.01 9.50
N TYR A 291 0.33 -7.83 8.86
CA TYR A 291 0.86 -6.62 9.46
C TYR A 291 -0.24 -5.62 9.81
N ASP A 292 0.01 -4.88 10.89
CA ASP A 292 -0.87 -3.79 11.32
C ASP A 292 -0.51 -2.50 10.56
N PRO A 293 -1.43 -1.96 9.73
CA PRO A 293 -1.18 -0.73 9.01
C PRO A 293 -1.07 0.50 9.92
N GLU A 294 -1.71 0.48 11.11
CA GLU A 294 -1.58 1.57 12.07
C GLU A 294 -0.18 1.59 12.69
N ASP A 295 0.38 0.43 13.07
CA ASP A 295 1.74 0.33 13.58
C ASP A 295 2.76 0.79 12.52
N SER A 296 2.53 0.41 11.26
CA SER A 296 3.34 0.87 10.14
C SER A 296 3.31 2.40 9.98
N LEU A 297 2.12 2.99 10.00
CA LEU A 297 1.98 4.45 9.90
C LEU A 297 2.61 5.16 11.10
N ARG A 298 2.50 4.57 12.30
CA ARG A 298 3.14 5.05 13.53
C ARG A 298 4.66 5.09 13.41
N PHE A 299 5.25 4.03 12.88
CA PHE A 299 6.69 3.96 12.64
C PHE A 299 7.18 5.11 11.75
N TYR A 300 6.53 5.30 10.59
CA TYR A 300 6.91 6.38 9.66
C TYR A 300 6.66 7.77 10.23
N ALA A 301 5.53 7.98 10.90
CA ALA A 301 5.20 9.26 11.53
C ALA A 301 6.21 9.63 12.62
N LEU A 302 6.63 8.66 13.43
CA LEU A 302 7.63 8.89 14.48
C LEU A 302 8.98 9.30 13.87
N ARG A 303 9.47 8.57 12.86
CA ARG A 303 10.77 8.88 12.22
C ARG A 303 10.75 10.24 11.53
N LEU A 304 9.68 10.61 10.84
CA LEU A 304 9.54 11.92 10.21
C LEU A 304 9.41 13.05 11.24
N HIS A 305 8.76 12.79 12.37
CA HIS A 305 8.68 13.76 13.46
C HIS A 305 10.06 13.99 14.12
N GLU A 306 10.81 12.94 14.38
CA GLU A 306 12.19 13.01 14.90
C GLU A 306 13.13 13.73 13.93
N ALA A 307 12.92 13.57 12.61
CA ALA A 307 13.62 14.31 11.57
C ALA A 307 13.21 15.79 11.46
N GLY A 308 12.20 16.25 12.23
CA GLY A 308 11.67 17.60 12.14
C GLY A 308 10.85 17.88 10.88
N MET A 309 10.41 16.83 10.17
CA MET A 309 9.69 16.93 8.90
C MET A 309 8.17 17.01 9.08
N THR A 310 7.66 16.77 10.29
CA THR A 310 6.25 16.95 10.67
C THR A 310 6.12 17.77 11.95
N LYS A 311 5.02 18.51 12.09
CA LYS A 311 4.70 19.34 13.26
C LYS A 311 3.76 18.64 14.22
N LEU A 312 2.79 17.90 13.69
CA LEU A 312 1.84 17.12 14.49
C LEU A 312 2.51 15.90 15.12
N SER A 313 2.04 15.51 16.28
CA SER A 313 2.48 14.25 16.89
C SER A 313 2.02 13.04 16.06
N PRO A 314 2.77 11.91 16.09
CA PRO A 314 2.34 10.67 15.42
C PRO A 314 0.94 10.22 15.83
N GLN A 315 0.57 10.37 17.10
CA GLN A 315 -0.76 10.02 17.63
C GLN A 315 -1.86 10.83 16.95
N LYS A 316 -1.63 12.16 16.79
CA LYS A 316 -2.62 13.03 16.14
C LYS A 316 -2.76 12.73 14.66
N ILE A 317 -1.65 12.49 13.96
CA ILE A 317 -1.66 12.09 12.53
C ILE A 317 -2.49 10.82 12.34
N ILE A 318 -2.31 9.81 13.20
CA ILE A 318 -3.04 8.55 13.13
C ILE A 318 -4.53 8.77 13.45
N ALA A 319 -4.84 9.46 14.55
CA ALA A 319 -6.21 9.66 14.99
C ALA A 319 -7.06 10.42 13.95
N ASP A 320 -6.45 11.41 13.28
CA ASP A 320 -7.16 12.26 12.32
C ASP A 320 -7.14 11.69 10.89
N GLY A 321 -6.20 10.78 10.59
CA GLY A 321 -5.87 10.37 9.24
C GLY A 321 -6.20 8.93 8.87
N THR A 322 -6.80 8.14 9.76
CA THR A 322 -7.05 6.72 9.50
C THR A 322 -8.51 6.33 9.75
N ASP A 323 -9.00 5.37 8.94
CA ASP A 323 -10.28 4.71 9.16
C ASP A 323 -10.12 3.22 8.84
N TRP A 324 -9.90 2.43 9.87
CA TRP A 324 -9.68 1.00 9.77
C TRP A 324 -10.96 0.16 9.88
N GLN A 325 -12.16 0.78 10.00
CA GLN A 325 -13.40 0.05 10.19
C GLN A 325 -13.66 -0.94 9.05
N PHE A 326 -13.52 -0.47 7.78
CA PHE A 326 -13.74 -1.31 6.60
C PHE A 326 -12.72 -2.44 6.50
N LEU A 327 -11.45 -2.15 6.79
CA LEU A 327 -10.39 -3.16 6.81
C LEU A 327 -10.68 -4.25 7.85
N ASN A 328 -11.09 -3.85 9.06
CA ASN A 328 -11.39 -4.78 10.14
C ASN A 328 -12.59 -5.68 9.82
N GLU A 329 -13.60 -5.16 9.12
CA GLU A 329 -14.71 -5.94 8.60
C GLU A 329 -14.23 -6.93 7.53
N LEU A 330 -13.47 -6.46 6.53
CA LEU A 330 -12.96 -7.27 5.42
C LEU A 330 -11.97 -8.35 5.88
N LYS A 331 -11.14 -8.07 6.88
CA LYS A 331 -10.28 -9.11 7.49
C LYS A 331 -11.10 -10.27 8.07
N ARG A 332 -12.30 -10.00 8.59
CA ARG A 332 -13.22 -11.06 9.07
C ARG A 332 -13.91 -11.79 7.92
N GLU A 333 -14.34 -11.07 6.90
CA GLU A 333 -15.03 -11.62 5.73
C GLU A 333 -14.11 -12.49 4.85
N LEU A 334 -12.89 -12.03 4.60
CA LEU A 334 -11.94 -12.66 3.69
C LEU A 334 -11.05 -13.74 4.34
N LYS A 335 -11.26 -14.03 5.62
CA LYS A 335 -10.59 -15.15 6.32
C LYS A 335 -11.28 -16.50 6.15
N ALA A 336 -12.46 -16.52 5.55
CA ALA A 336 -13.22 -17.74 5.34
C ALA A 336 -12.63 -18.61 4.24
#